data_20de5c8087134a3f998720993e0e9c8a
#
_entry.id   20de5c8087134a3f998720993e0e9c8a
#
_cell.length_a   1.000
_cell.length_b   1.000
_cell.length_c   1.000
_cell.angle_alpha   90.00
_cell.angle_beta   90.00
_cell.angle_gamma   90.00
#
_symmetry.space_group_name_H-M   'P 1'
#
loop_
_entity.id
_entity.type
_entity.pdbx_description
1 polymer ?
#
loop_
_entity_poly.entity_id
_entity_poly.type
_entity_poly.pdbx_seq_one_letter_code
_entity_poly.pdbx_strand_id
1 'polypeptide(L)'
;MKKSLVSALSAALVIGAASTTFAAANPFSDVPRDHWAYDAVTQLAADGVVEGYGDGTYRGDRNITRYEMAQMVAKAMAKDDMPASDKALVDRLAAEFADELNNLGVRVSNLEKHADMVKWEGKLQYTYERTGGEFVTKYLGHKQTNNELLFRLNPTAEVNEHWTVKARLDAKTNMKTDAGNDGNIKLTRAWAEGKYGSTTIRLGKFPVFTEQGVLFDDNMSGASLMLGAEKPVSATIYAGRYNLEGSAWGDEITEAKEAGSYTGGTTANMQGITLNWDPSERFHLGVDYLRLGNNKLLTGMMGVKDPLNYYGAGITYRPVQTVYLSGGYWKTNSHESDEIKKEHMKSYNIELGYKGANESDPGSFGVYAAYRYIGGMGTIAPTFDGAMWNTKGWEIGGQYTVLKNVVGSLIYFRGNQIFSAEPEGKTGMNKFFGRVEFFF
;
A
#
# COMPACT_ATOMS: atom_id res chain seq x y z
N MET A 1 11.34 -15.63 14.59
CA MET A 1 12.28 -14.69 15.21
C MET A 1 13.73 -15.22 15.29
N LYS A 2 13.99 -16.53 15.57
CA LYS A 2 15.36 -17.08 15.64
C LYS A 2 16.12 -17.12 14.30
N LYS A 3 15.44 -17.22 13.16
CA LYS A 3 16.07 -17.30 11.82
C LYS A 3 16.59 -15.96 11.27
N SER A 4 15.98 -14.85 11.62
CA SER A 4 16.41 -13.52 11.14
C SER A 4 17.65 -12.97 11.83
N LEU A 5 17.86 -13.33 13.10
CA LEU A 5 19.03 -12.91 13.87
C LEU A 5 20.35 -13.52 13.33
N VAL A 6 20.23 -14.72 12.83
CA VAL A 6 21.36 -15.50 12.30
C VAL A 6 21.80 -15.01 10.92
N SER A 7 20.85 -14.61 10.08
CA SER A 7 21.14 -14.07 8.76
C SER A 7 21.84 -12.70 8.82
N ALA A 8 21.54 -11.88 9.82
CA ALA A 8 22.17 -10.57 10.00
C ALA A 8 23.62 -10.66 10.48
N LEU A 9 23.93 -11.64 11.34
CA LEU A 9 25.33 -11.87 11.80
C LEU A 9 26.24 -12.48 10.70
N SER A 10 25.65 -13.25 9.77
CA SER A 10 26.43 -13.84 8.68
C SER A 10 26.78 -12.85 7.56
N ALA A 11 26.01 -11.76 7.38
CA ALA A 11 26.29 -10.78 6.32
C ALA A 11 27.46 -9.81 6.66
N ALA A 12 27.80 -9.65 7.92
CA ALA A 12 28.85 -8.71 8.36
C ALA A 12 30.29 -9.31 8.34
N LEU A 13 30.45 -10.61 8.01
CA LEU A 13 31.74 -11.32 8.13
C LEU A 13 32.21 -12.03 6.84
N VAL A 14 31.58 -11.76 5.69
CA VAL A 14 32.05 -12.29 4.39
C VAL A 14 32.93 -11.25 3.69
N ILE A 15 34.12 -11.02 4.23
CA ILE A 15 35.25 -10.50 3.46
C ILE A 15 36.42 -11.46 3.70
N GLY A 16 36.63 -12.35 2.76
CA GLY A 16 37.86 -13.09 2.54
C GLY A 16 37.96 -14.48 3.18
N ALA A 17 37.42 -15.50 2.52
CA ALA A 17 37.94 -16.86 2.68
C ALA A 17 37.96 -17.56 1.33
N ALA A 18 39.16 -17.68 0.78
CA ALA A 18 39.44 -18.70 -0.23
C ALA A 18 39.40 -20.08 0.45
N SER A 19 38.48 -20.93 0.00
CA SER A 19 38.33 -22.31 0.49
C SER A 19 39.53 -23.16 0.11
N THR A 20 40.30 -23.62 1.10
CA THR A 20 41.25 -24.75 0.94
C THR A 20 40.68 -25.95 1.69
N THR A 21 40.36 -27.02 0.94
CA THR A 21 40.01 -28.32 1.50
C THR A 21 41.19 -28.93 2.21
N PHE A 22 41.12 -29.11 3.53
CA PHE A 22 42.11 -29.86 4.31
C PHE A 22 41.52 -31.16 4.81
N ALA A 23 42.28 -32.26 4.59
CA ALA A 23 42.02 -33.57 5.19
C ALA A 23 42.27 -33.49 6.71
N ALA A 24 41.40 -34.12 7.48
CA ALA A 24 41.30 -34.29 8.91
C ALA A 24 42.60 -34.28 9.74
N ALA A 25 43.29 -33.15 9.79
CA ALA A 25 44.30 -32.83 10.77
C ALA A 25 43.91 -31.50 11.43
N ASN A 26 44.16 -31.35 12.74
CA ASN A 26 43.90 -30.10 13.43
C ASN A 26 44.54 -28.95 12.62
N PRO A 27 43.75 -27.99 12.13
CA PRO A 27 44.24 -26.89 11.30
C PRO A 27 45.05 -25.87 12.10
N PHE A 28 45.08 -25.98 13.44
CA PHE A 28 45.73 -25.02 14.32
C PHE A 28 47.05 -25.55 14.86
N SER A 29 48.11 -24.79 14.63
CA SER A 29 49.48 -25.18 15.00
C SER A 29 49.78 -25.06 16.49
N ASP A 30 48.93 -24.35 17.21
CA ASP A 30 49.10 -23.97 18.63
C ASP A 30 48.20 -24.76 19.60
N VAL A 31 47.46 -25.76 19.12
CA VAL A 31 46.69 -26.67 19.99
C VAL A 31 47.47 -27.99 20.14
N PRO A 32 48.03 -28.26 21.37
CA PRO A 32 48.80 -29.49 21.59
C PRO A 32 47.97 -30.77 21.43
N ARG A 33 48.54 -31.83 20.89
CA ARG A 33 47.85 -33.10 20.64
C ARG A 33 47.41 -33.84 21.91
N ASP A 34 48.06 -33.57 23.02
CA ASP A 34 47.76 -34.12 24.34
C ASP A 34 46.77 -33.27 25.13
N HIS A 35 46.29 -32.12 24.59
CA HIS A 35 45.32 -31.29 25.24
C HIS A 35 43.92 -31.90 25.05
N TRP A 36 43.12 -31.96 26.11
CA TRP A 36 41.78 -32.50 26.11
C TRP A 36 40.82 -31.93 25.04
N ALA A 37 41.05 -30.69 24.66
CA ALA A 37 40.25 -29.99 23.66
C ALA A 37 40.71 -30.24 22.21
N TYR A 38 41.82 -30.98 21.99
CA TYR A 38 42.39 -31.18 20.64
C TYR A 38 41.38 -31.77 19.67
N ASP A 39 40.74 -32.88 20.07
CA ASP A 39 39.78 -33.57 19.23
C ASP A 39 38.51 -32.73 19.01
N ALA A 40 38.04 -32.07 20.06
CA ALA A 40 36.86 -31.18 19.99
C ALA A 40 37.09 -29.97 19.06
N VAL A 41 38.26 -29.31 19.17
CA VAL A 41 38.63 -28.18 18.32
C VAL A 41 38.84 -28.63 16.87
N THR A 42 39.45 -29.84 16.65
CA THR A 42 39.62 -30.42 15.32
C THR A 42 38.28 -30.70 14.67
N GLN A 43 37.36 -31.30 15.40
CA GLN A 43 36.01 -31.60 14.93
C GLN A 43 35.24 -30.29 14.59
N LEU A 44 35.22 -29.33 15.50
CA LEU A 44 34.53 -28.06 15.32
C LEU A 44 35.14 -27.23 14.18
N ALA A 45 36.47 -27.38 13.91
CA ALA A 45 37.12 -26.75 12.77
C ALA A 45 36.77 -27.43 11.44
N ALA A 46 36.71 -28.78 11.44
CA ALA A 46 36.27 -29.57 10.27
C ALA A 46 34.83 -29.22 9.90
N ASP A 47 33.98 -29.02 10.90
CA ASP A 47 32.57 -28.62 10.74
C ASP A 47 32.42 -27.11 10.46
N GLY A 48 33.53 -26.35 10.40
CA GLY A 48 33.56 -24.91 10.14
C GLY A 48 32.81 -24.08 11.20
N VAL A 49 32.71 -24.57 12.42
CA VAL A 49 32.15 -23.86 13.58
C VAL A 49 33.21 -22.93 14.16
N VAL A 50 34.47 -23.36 14.11
CA VAL A 50 35.64 -22.61 14.59
C VAL A 50 36.57 -22.38 13.41
N GLU A 51 36.93 -21.15 13.11
CA GLU A 51 37.75 -20.77 11.97
C GLU A 51 39.22 -20.44 12.36
N GLY A 52 39.51 -20.22 13.66
CA GLY A 52 40.79 -19.74 14.13
C GLY A 52 41.18 -18.38 13.58
N TYR A 53 42.47 -18.08 13.58
CA TYR A 53 43.02 -16.86 13.01
C TYR A 53 43.64 -17.08 11.64
N GLY A 54 43.70 -16.06 10.82
CA GLY A 54 44.21 -16.16 9.44
C GLY A 54 45.69 -16.57 9.31
N ASP A 55 46.42 -16.68 10.42
CA ASP A 55 47.79 -17.20 10.51
C ASP A 55 47.85 -18.70 10.81
N GLY A 56 46.75 -19.41 10.85
CA GLY A 56 46.65 -20.82 11.13
C GLY A 56 46.82 -21.16 12.62
N THR A 57 46.56 -20.22 13.52
CA THR A 57 46.58 -20.47 14.97
C THR A 57 45.18 -20.43 15.56
N TYR A 58 44.97 -21.17 16.66
CA TYR A 58 43.74 -21.11 17.47
C TYR A 58 43.86 -20.12 18.62
N ARG A 59 45.09 -19.89 19.10
CA ARG A 59 45.46 -18.98 20.23
C ARG A 59 44.76 -19.37 21.52
N GLY A 60 44.73 -20.66 21.84
CA GLY A 60 44.09 -21.21 23.03
C GLY A 60 44.61 -20.65 24.36
N ASP A 61 45.83 -20.13 24.38
CA ASP A 61 46.42 -19.50 25.56
C ASP A 61 45.99 -18.03 25.78
N ARG A 62 45.28 -17.46 24.79
CA ARG A 62 44.75 -16.12 24.91
C ARG A 62 43.44 -16.12 25.65
N ASN A 63 43.25 -15.24 26.63
CA ASN A 63 41.95 -15.02 27.23
C ASN A 63 40.95 -14.53 26.19
N ILE A 64 39.93 -15.33 25.88
CA ILE A 64 38.83 -14.92 25.07
C ILE A 64 37.75 -14.25 25.93
N THR A 65 37.20 -13.17 25.45
CA THR A 65 36.11 -12.48 26.17
C THR A 65 34.81 -13.30 26.08
N ARG A 66 33.90 -13.15 27.05
CA ARG A 66 32.57 -13.80 26.99
C ARG A 66 31.80 -13.40 25.72
N TYR A 67 31.95 -12.17 25.22
CA TYR A 67 31.32 -11.72 23.98
C TYR A 67 31.90 -12.38 22.73
N GLU A 68 33.21 -12.61 22.66
CA GLU A 68 33.84 -13.35 21.54
C GLU A 68 33.34 -14.81 21.56
N MET A 69 33.22 -15.44 22.73
CA MET A 69 32.64 -16.79 22.87
C MET A 69 31.18 -16.83 22.45
N ALA A 70 30.38 -15.85 22.89
CA ALA A 70 28.96 -15.74 22.48
C ALA A 70 28.81 -15.59 20.97
N GLN A 71 29.70 -14.87 20.29
CA GLN A 71 29.72 -14.79 18.83
C GLN A 71 30.01 -16.14 18.15
N MET A 72 30.93 -16.93 18.70
CA MET A 72 31.23 -18.28 18.20
C MET A 72 30.03 -19.22 18.39
N VAL A 73 29.37 -19.16 19.57
CA VAL A 73 28.15 -19.91 19.85
C VAL A 73 27.02 -19.50 18.89
N ALA A 74 26.85 -18.21 18.63
CA ALA A 74 25.88 -17.72 17.66
C ALA A 74 26.14 -18.24 16.23
N LYS A 75 27.39 -18.29 15.81
CA LYS A 75 27.79 -18.89 14.53
C LYS A 75 27.46 -20.40 14.47
N ALA A 76 27.77 -21.13 15.55
CA ALA A 76 27.45 -22.55 15.65
C ALA A 76 25.94 -22.80 15.57
N MET A 77 25.13 -22.00 16.29
CA MET A 77 23.66 -22.08 16.25
C MET A 77 23.07 -21.81 14.84
N ALA A 78 23.82 -21.16 13.96
CA ALA A 78 23.41 -20.83 12.59
C ALA A 78 23.50 -22.00 11.62
N LYS A 79 24.17 -23.09 11.96
CA LYS A 79 24.37 -24.20 11.05
C LYS A 79 23.16 -25.14 11.09
N ASP A 80 22.57 -25.38 9.92
CA ASP A 80 21.36 -26.23 9.77
C ASP A 80 21.67 -27.74 9.83
N ASP A 81 22.90 -28.18 9.50
CA ASP A 81 23.30 -29.59 9.37
C ASP A 81 24.26 -30.04 10.47
N MET A 82 23.95 -29.74 11.73
CA MET A 82 24.81 -30.14 12.86
C MET A 82 24.39 -31.51 13.41
N PRO A 83 25.36 -32.44 13.67
CA PRO A 83 25.09 -33.69 14.37
C PRO A 83 24.41 -33.48 15.71
N ALA A 84 23.57 -34.43 16.13
CA ALA A 84 22.80 -34.31 17.37
C ALA A 84 23.65 -34.14 18.64
N SER A 85 24.87 -34.73 18.64
CA SER A 85 25.88 -34.57 19.69
C SER A 85 26.37 -33.13 19.81
N ASP A 86 26.65 -32.49 18.67
CA ASP A 86 27.20 -31.14 18.62
C ASP A 86 26.13 -30.11 18.92
N LYS A 87 24.92 -30.38 18.49
CA LYS A 87 23.75 -29.56 18.82
C LYS A 87 23.51 -29.48 20.34
N ALA A 88 23.64 -30.62 21.06
CA ALA A 88 23.50 -30.64 22.52
C ALA A 88 24.59 -29.82 23.23
N LEU A 89 25.83 -29.81 22.68
CA LEU A 89 26.91 -28.97 23.20
C LEU A 89 26.65 -27.48 22.93
N VAL A 90 26.21 -27.16 21.71
CA VAL A 90 25.88 -25.76 21.33
C VAL A 90 24.69 -25.25 22.14
N ASP A 91 23.64 -26.06 22.37
CA ASP A 91 22.49 -25.67 23.20
C ASP A 91 22.93 -25.41 24.65
N ARG A 92 23.86 -26.20 25.18
CA ARG A 92 24.41 -25.98 26.53
C ARG A 92 25.26 -24.70 26.62
N LEU A 93 26.09 -24.43 25.60
CA LEU A 93 26.85 -23.19 25.52
C LEU A 93 25.91 -21.98 25.32
N ALA A 94 24.86 -22.12 24.53
CA ALA A 94 23.87 -21.05 24.36
C ALA A 94 23.16 -20.70 25.67
N ALA A 95 22.92 -21.68 26.54
CA ALA A 95 22.37 -21.45 27.87
C ALA A 95 23.38 -20.72 28.79
N GLU A 96 24.67 -21.08 28.74
CA GLU A 96 25.74 -20.43 29.51
C GLU A 96 25.99 -18.98 29.10
N PHE A 97 25.90 -18.68 27.80
CA PHE A 97 26.13 -17.34 27.22
C PHE A 97 24.81 -16.61 26.89
N ALA A 98 23.70 -16.97 27.55
CA ALA A 98 22.38 -16.42 27.23
C ALA A 98 22.32 -14.90 27.35
N ASP A 99 22.95 -14.32 28.36
CA ASP A 99 22.99 -12.87 28.56
C ASP A 99 23.76 -12.13 27.49
N GLU A 100 24.92 -12.66 27.08
CA GLU A 100 25.73 -12.09 26.00
C GLU A 100 25.05 -12.24 24.66
N LEU A 101 24.42 -13.40 24.40
CA LEU A 101 23.65 -13.64 23.19
C LEU A 101 22.42 -12.71 23.10
N ASN A 102 21.72 -12.51 24.24
CA ASN A 102 20.62 -11.56 24.31
C ASN A 102 21.11 -10.12 24.11
N ASN A 103 22.23 -9.73 24.71
CA ASN A 103 22.82 -8.42 24.52
C ASN A 103 23.30 -8.19 23.07
N LEU A 104 23.88 -9.19 22.42
CA LEU A 104 24.20 -9.15 21.00
C LEU A 104 22.93 -9.01 20.14
N GLY A 105 21.90 -9.78 20.45
CA GLY A 105 20.59 -9.70 19.80
C GLY A 105 19.90 -8.35 20.01
N VAL A 106 19.93 -7.82 21.22
CA VAL A 106 19.38 -6.48 21.54
C VAL A 106 20.17 -5.38 20.83
N ARG A 107 21.49 -5.49 20.75
CA ARG A 107 22.32 -4.51 20.01
C ARG A 107 22.06 -4.56 18.51
N VAL A 108 21.92 -5.75 17.92
CA VAL A 108 21.55 -5.92 16.50
C VAL A 108 20.12 -5.42 16.29
N SER A 109 19.17 -5.81 17.13
CA SER A 109 17.78 -5.33 17.08
C SER A 109 17.68 -3.81 17.25
N ASN A 110 18.48 -3.20 18.14
CA ASN A 110 18.51 -1.76 18.29
C ASN A 110 19.22 -1.05 17.12
N LEU A 111 20.27 -1.65 16.55
CA LEU A 111 20.91 -1.14 15.33
C LEU A 111 19.96 -1.25 14.13
N GLU A 112 19.25 -2.35 13.98
CA GLU A 112 18.20 -2.51 12.95
C GLU A 112 17.03 -1.52 13.17
N LYS A 113 16.60 -1.32 14.42
CA LYS A 113 15.57 -0.30 14.75
C LYS A 113 16.03 1.13 14.46
N HIS A 114 17.31 1.43 14.56
CA HIS A 114 17.85 2.79 14.39
C HIS A 114 18.51 3.00 13.03
N ALA A 115 18.92 1.93 12.33
CA ALA A 115 19.48 2.04 10.98
C ALA A 115 18.43 2.46 9.95
N ASP A 116 17.17 2.05 10.17
CA ASP A 116 16.03 2.38 9.29
C ASP A 116 14.90 3.08 10.06
N MET A 117 15.20 4.22 10.70
CA MET A 117 14.15 5.03 11.36
C MET A 117 13.06 5.49 10.40
N VAL A 118 13.36 5.56 9.10
CA VAL A 118 12.40 5.89 8.05
C VAL A 118 12.49 4.83 6.96
N LYS A 119 11.43 4.04 6.81
CA LYS A 119 11.27 3.11 5.67
C LYS A 119 10.74 3.89 4.48
N TRP A 120 11.37 3.69 3.34
CA TRP A 120 10.99 4.31 2.09
C TRP A 120 10.43 3.25 1.14
N GLU A 121 9.19 3.40 0.79
CA GLU A 121 8.55 2.63 -0.28
C GLU A 121 8.15 3.61 -1.38
N GLY A 122 8.19 3.17 -2.61
CA GLY A 122 7.85 4.07 -3.69
C GLY A 122 7.45 3.38 -4.98
N LYS A 123 7.11 4.19 -5.95
CA LYS A 123 6.90 3.73 -7.32
C LYS A 123 7.18 4.80 -8.35
N LEU A 124 7.65 4.36 -9.51
CA LEU A 124 7.58 5.10 -10.75
C LEU A 124 6.41 4.55 -11.56
N GLN A 125 5.51 5.42 -12.02
CA GLN A 125 4.30 5.03 -12.73
C GLN A 125 4.18 5.85 -14.00
N TYR A 126 4.03 5.17 -15.13
CA TYR A 126 3.64 5.79 -16.40
C TYR A 126 2.18 5.45 -16.69
N THR A 127 1.37 6.47 -17.00
CA THR A 127 -0.06 6.31 -17.33
C THR A 127 -0.34 6.94 -18.69
N TYR A 128 -1.01 6.18 -19.53
CA TYR A 128 -1.57 6.64 -20.80
C TYR A 128 -3.09 6.54 -20.74
N GLU A 129 -3.77 7.62 -21.07
CA GLU A 129 -5.23 7.66 -21.17
C GLU A 129 -5.67 8.25 -22.50
N ARG A 130 -6.72 7.67 -23.08
CA ARG A 130 -7.39 8.21 -24.25
C ARG A 130 -8.89 8.15 -24.07
N THR A 131 -9.52 9.31 -24.01
CA THR A 131 -10.97 9.46 -23.94
C THR A 131 -11.49 9.89 -25.30
N GLY A 132 -12.57 9.25 -25.75
CA GLY A 132 -13.18 9.48 -27.04
C GLY A 132 -14.69 9.16 -27.02
N GLY A 133 -15.29 9.12 -28.20
CA GLY A 133 -16.72 8.87 -28.37
C GLY A 133 -17.42 10.09 -28.98
N GLU A 134 -18.72 9.93 -29.25
CA GLU A 134 -19.52 10.97 -29.90
C GLU A 134 -19.65 12.23 -29.05
N PHE A 135 -19.83 12.06 -27.73
CA PHE A 135 -19.90 13.17 -26.79
C PHE A 135 -18.59 13.99 -26.79
N VAL A 136 -17.45 13.33 -26.61
CA VAL A 136 -16.14 14.00 -26.57
C VAL A 136 -15.84 14.73 -27.87
N THR A 137 -16.13 14.11 -29.02
CA THR A 137 -15.91 14.73 -30.33
C THR A 137 -16.83 15.93 -30.55
N LYS A 138 -18.10 15.86 -30.10
CA LYS A 138 -19.06 16.95 -30.27
C LYS A 138 -18.71 18.17 -29.40
N TYR A 139 -18.37 17.95 -28.10
CA TYR A 139 -18.21 19.05 -27.15
C TYR A 139 -16.77 19.54 -27.01
N LEU A 140 -15.78 18.68 -27.23
CA LEU A 140 -14.37 19.03 -27.12
C LEU A 140 -13.64 19.09 -28.46
N GLY A 141 -14.36 18.81 -29.57
CA GLY A 141 -13.83 18.87 -30.94
C GLY A 141 -12.86 17.74 -31.31
N HIS A 142 -12.20 17.11 -30.36
CA HIS A 142 -11.21 16.06 -30.58
C HIS A 142 -11.09 15.12 -29.36
N LYS A 143 -10.50 13.93 -29.61
CA LYS A 143 -10.20 12.98 -28.56
C LYS A 143 -9.19 13.54 -27.58
N GLN A 144 -9.45 13.35 -26.28
CA GLN A 144 -8.52 13.76 -25.23
C GLN A 144 -7.49 12.65 -24.98
N THR A 145 -6.24 13.02 -24.81
CA THR A 145 -5.16 12.11 -24.43
C THR A 145 -4.37 12.69 -23.28
N ASN A 146 -4.08 11.88 -22.28
CA ASN A 146 -3.21 12.21 -21.17
C ASN A 146 -2.04 11.22 -21.09
N ASN A 147 -0.84 11.73 -20.90
CA ASN A 147 0.37 10.94 -20.68
C ASN A 147 1.04 11.48 -19.42
N GLU A 148 0.97 10.75 -18.34
CA GLU A 148 1.51 11.17 -17.03
C GLU A 148 2.61 10.23 -16.59
N LEU A 149 3.74 10.78 -16.15
CA LEU A 149 4.74 10.10 -15.34
C LEU A 149 4.59 10.59 -13.90
N LEU A 150 4.42 9.65 -12.97
CA LEU A 150 4.34 9.91 -11.55
C LEU A 150 5.52 9.22 -10.85
N PHE A 151 6.31 9.99 -10.11
CA PHE A 151 7.22 9.49 -9.10
C PHE A 151 6.62 9.68 -7.72
N ARG A 152 6.52 8.60 -6.93
CA ARG A 152 5.88 8.59 -5.62
C ARG A 152 6.79 7.98 -4.58
N LEU A 153 6.88 8.63 -3.41
CA LEU A 153 7.53 8.12 -2.22
C LEU A 153 6.54 8.07 -1.05
N ASN A 154 6.58 6.99 -0.29
CA ASN A 154 5.77 6.78 0.91
C ASN A 154 6.70 6.54 2.12
N PRO A 155 7.28 7.58 2.73
CA PRO A 155 8.06 7.43 3.95
C PRO A 155 7.18 7.03 5.12
N THR A 156 7.67 6.09 5.94
CA THR A 156 7.07 5.66 7.20
C THR A 156 8.14 5.69 8.28
N ALA A 157 7.91 6.46 9.35
CA ALA A 157 8.78 6.56 10.49
C ALA A 157 8.12 5.99 11.75
N GLU A 158 8.81 5.13 12.49
CA GLU A 158 8.38 4.68 13.80
C GLU A 158 8.68 5.75 14.85
N VAL A 159 7.65 6.17 15.61
CA VAL A 159 7.80 7.12 16.72
C VAL A 159 8.01 6.36 18.04
N ASN A 160 7.22 5.32 18.26
CA ASN A 160 7.32 4.39 19.39
C ASN A 160 6.56 3.10 19.08
N GLU A 161 6.41 2.21 20.06
CA GLU A 161 5.73 0.91 19.94
C GLU A 161 4.31 0.98 19.36
N HIS A 162 3.62 2.09 19.54
CA HIS A 162 2.23 2.26 19.13
C HIS A 162 2.05 3.23 17.96
N TRP A 163 2.94 4.21 17.80
CA TRP A 163 2.77 5.30 16.85
C TRP A 163 3.76 5.26 15.69
N THR A 164 3.23 5.44 14.51
CA THR A 164 3.99 5.67 13.27
C THR A 164 3.55 6.97 12.62
N VAL A 165 4.49 7.66 11.98
CA VAL A 165 4.20 8.79 11.08
C VAL A 165 4.38 8.34 9.65
N LYS A 166 3.40 8.62 8.82
CA LYS A 166 3.38 8.25 7.40
C LYS A 166 3.14 9.48 6.55
N ALA A 167 3.78 9.51 5.38
CA ALA A 167 3.55 10.58 4.41
C ALA A 167 3.50 10.02 2.98
N ARG A 168 3.12 10.87 2.03
CA ARG A 168 3.24 10.63 0.59
C ARG A 168 3.72 11.88 -0.11
N LEU A 169 4.78 11.71 -0.87
CA LEU A 169 5.35 12.72 -1.73
C LEU A 169 5.12 12.29 -3.18
N ASP A 170 4.50 13.15 -3.97
CA ASP A 170 4.23 12.91 -5.39
C ASP A 170 4.88 14.00 -6.25
N ALA A 171 5.58 13.58 -7.29
CA ALA A 171 6.04 14.44 -8.38
C ALA A 171 5.45 13.93 -9.70
N LYS A 172 4.85 14.81 -10.48
CA LYS A 172 4.18 14.47 -11.74
C LYS A 172 4.76 15.29 -12.89
N THR A 173 4.85 14.67 -14.06
CA THR A 173 5.15 15.36 -15.30
C THR A 173 4.26 14.88 -16.44
N ASN A 174 3.93 15.80 -17.36
CA ASN A 174 3.15 15.50 -18.55
C ASN A 174 4.11 15.14 -19.69
N MET A 175 4.20 13.85 -20.01
CA MET A 175 5.11 13.31 -21.01
C MET A 175 4.74 13.70 -22.46
N LYS A 176 3.51 14.20 -22.70
CA LYS A 176 3.09 14.64 -24.03
C LYS A 176 3.64 16.02 -24.40
N THR A 177 3.77 16.88 -23.41
CA THR A 177 4.20 18.28 -23.62
C THR A 177 5.59 18.55 -23.07
N ASP A 178 6.21 17.55 -22.43
CA ASP A 178 7.44 17.68 -21.64
C ASP A 178 7.34 18.86 -20.64
N ALA A 179 6.10 19.12 -20.20
CA ALA A 179 5.77 20.15 -19.26
C ALA A 179 5.35 19.47 -17.96
N GLY A 180 6.18 19.58 -16.96
CA GLY A 180 5.88 19.09 -15.63
C GLY A 180 5.75 20.25 -14.67
N ASN A 181 5.36 19.93 -13.45
CA ASN A 181 5.64 20.78 -12.32
C ASN A 181 7.14 20.62 -11.99
N ASP A 182 8.00 21.03 -12.89
CA ASP A 182 9.44 20.83 -12.83
C ASP A 182 9.99 21.25 -11.46
N GLY A 183 10.42 20.27 -10.68
CA GLY A 183 10.92 20.45 -9.32
C GLY A 183 9.86 20.59 -8.21
N ASN A 184 8.56 20.54 -8.50
CA ASN A 184 7.53 20.63 -7.47
C ASN A 184 7.13 19.25 -6.95
N ILE A 185 7.68 18.88 -5.81
CA ILE A 185 7.25 17.73 -5.03
C ILE A 185 6.09 18.16 -4.14
N LYS A 186 4.93 17.50 -4.27
CA LYS A 186 3.75 17.76 -3.44
C LYS A 186 3.67 16.78 -2.29
N LEU A 187 3.56 17.29 -1.05
CA LEU A 187 3.13 16.51 0.09
C LEU A 187 1.63 16.27 -0.04
N THR A 188 1.23 15.10 -0.55
CA THR A 188 -0.19 14.81 -0.82
C THR A 188 -0.95 14.38 0.42
N ARG A 189 -0.26 13.74 1.38
CA ARG A 189 -0.80 13.38 2.70
C ARG A 189 0.31 13.20 3.72
N ALA A 190 0.00 13.47 5.00
CA ALA A 190 0.87 13.18 6.15
C ALA A 190 0.00 13.01 7.40
N TRP A 191 0.20 11.91 8.14
CA TRP A 191 -0.57 11.60 9.33
C TRP A 191 0.22 10.78 10.33
N ALA A 192 -0.19 10.88 11.60
CA ALA A 192 0.22 9.96 12.65
C ALA A 192 -0.83 8.82 12.76
N GLU A 193 -0.37 7.58 12.88
CA GLU A 193 -1.20 6.39 13.07
C GLU A 193 -0.79 5.68 14.35
N GLY A 194 -1.72 5.58 15.29
CA GLY A 194 -1.55 4.87 16.57
C GLY A 194 -2.33 3.56 16.58
N LYS A 195 -1.71 2.47 17.02
CA LYS A 195 -2.31 1.14 17.12
C LYS A 195 -2.29 0.64 18.56
N TYR A 196 -3.48 0.29 19.10
CA TYR A 196 -3.70 -0.22 20.44
C TYR A 196 -4.61 -1.44 20.38
N GLY A 197 -4.02 -2.64 20.30
CA GLY A 197 -4.75 -3.87 20.06
C GLY A 197 -5.53 -3.80 18.74
N SER A 198 -6.85 -3.95 18.80
CA SER A 198 -7.74 -3.86 17.63
C SER A 198 -8.27 -2.44 17.36
N THR A 199 -7.68 -1.41 17.99
CA THR A 199 -8.05 -0.01 17.79
C THR A 199 -6.95 0.71 17.01
N THR A 200 -7.32 1.46 15.95
CA THR A 200 -6.40 2.31 15.19
C THR A 200 -6.90 3.75 15.21
N ILE A 201 -6.02 4.68 15.53
CA ILE A 201 -6.28 6.12 15.54
C ILE A 201 -5.43 6.77 14.45
N ARG A 202 -6.02 7.67 13.64
CA ARG A 202 -5.28 8.48 12.66
C ARG A 202 -5.53 9.96 12.89
N LEU A 203 -4.47 10.75 12.81
CA LEU A 203 -4.50 12.20 12.99
C LEU A 203 -3.66 12.87 11.90
N GLY A 204 -4.22 13.83 11.16
CA GLY A 204 -3.54 14.54 10.09
C GLY A 204 -4.29 14.49 8.75
N LYS A 205 -3.56 14.47 7.64
CA LYS A 205 -4.13 14.24 6.31
C LYS A 205 -3.89 12.80 5.90
N PHE A 206 -4.93 11.98 5.94
CA PHE A 206 -4.87 10.52 5.74
C PHE A 206 -5.87 10.05 4.67
N PRO A 207 -5.63 8.87 4.05
CA PRO A 207 -6.55 8.30 3.09
C PRO A 207 -7.83 7.80 3.77
N VAL A 208 -8.95 8.07 3.13
CA VAL A 208 -10.27 7.49 3.44
C VAL A 208 -10.75 6.74 2.21
N PHE A 209 -11.18 5.52 2.41
CA PHE A 209 -11.72 4.65 1.38
C PHE A 209 -13.07 4.12 1.86
N THR A 210 -14.13 4.44 1.14
CA THR A 210 -15.45 3.87 1.37
C THR A 210 -15.57 2.53 0.64
N GLU A 211 -16.60 1.76 0.97
CA GLU A 211 -16.79 0.44 0.40
C GLU A 211 -16.68 0.46 -1.14
N GLN A 212 -15.83 -0.39 -1.69
CA GLN A 212 -15.49 -0.51 -3.13
C GLN A 212 -14.98 0.79 -3.79
N GLY A 213 -14.69 1.85 -3.03
CA GLY A 213 -14.23 3.13 -3.56
C GLY A 213 -15.20 3.84 -4.50
N VAL A 214 -16.48 3.48 -4.50
CA VAL A 214 -17.49 4.08 -5.38
C VAL A 214 -17.84 5.50 -4.95
N LEU A 215 -17.97 5.71 -3.64
CA LEU A 215 -18.35 7.01 -3.09
C LEU A 215 -17.13 7.91 -2.88
N PHE A 216 -16.08 7.37 -2.23
CA PHE A 216 -14.93 8.17 -1.85
C PHE A 216 -13.66 7.33 -1.71
N ASP A 217 -12.62 7.72 -2.45
CA ASP A 217 -11.25 7.22 -2.38
C ASP A 217 -10.27 8.39 -2.53
N ASP A 218 -10.06 9.16 -1.46
CA ASP A 218 -9.11 10.27 -1.46
C ASP A 218 -8.65 10.59 -0.02
N ASN A 219 -7.89 11.68 0.14
CA ASN A 219 -7.31 12.10 1.40
C ASN A 219 -8.14 13.19 2.07
N MET A 220 -8.45 13.03 3.35
CA MET A 220 -9.03 14.06 4.17
C MET A 220 -8.11 14.53 5.29
N SER A 221 -8.28 15.77 5.75
CA SER A 221 -7.57 16.31 6.92
C SER A 221 -8.49 16.26 8.15
N GLY A 222 -8.05 15.55 9.20
CA GLY A 222 -8.88 15.39 10.39
C GLY A 222 -8.39 14.28 11.31
N ALA A 223 -9.34 13.54 11.86
CA ALA A 223 -9.11 12.40 12.74
C ALA A 223 -9.99 11.20 12.32
N SER A 224 -9.49 9.99 12.54
CA SER A 224 -10.28 8.77 12.45
C SER A 224 -10.00 7.83 13.60
N LEU A 225 -11.02 7.04 13.95
CA LEU A 225 -10.97 5.97 14.94
C LEU A 225 -11.53 4.72 14.28
N MET A 226 -10.71 3.67 14.19
CA MET A 226 -11.12 2.34 13.76
C MET A 226 -11.15 1.42 14.97
N LEU A 227 -12.26 0.73 15.18
CA LEU A 227 -12.49 -0.28 16.18
C LEU A 227 -12.65 -1.64 15.51
N GLY A 228 -12.13 -2.70 16.13
CA GLY A 228 -12.24 -4.05 15.56
C GLY A 228 -11.30 -4.30 14.37
N ALA A 229 -10.15 -3.63 14.28
CA ALA A 229 -9.12 -3.97 13.29
C ALA A 229 -8.76 -5.47 13.38
N GLU A 230 -8.71 -6.15 12.24
CA GLU A 230 -8.46 -7.60 12.13
C GLU A 230 -9.53 -8.49 12.79
N LYS A 231 -10.69 -7.95 13.13
CA LYS A 231 -11.85 -8.70 13.63
C LYS A 231 -12.89 -8.88 12.53
N PRO A 232 -13.76 -9.90 12.65
CA PRO A 232 -14.85 -10.10 11.69
C PRO A 232 -15.83 -8.92 11.59
N VAL A 233 -15.89 -8.08 12.59
CA VAL A 233 -16.67 -6.84 12.57
C VAL A 233 -15.74 -5.69 12.91
N SER A 234 -15.74 -4.67 12.06
CA SER A 234 -15.01 -3.43 12.30
C SER A 234 -15.86 -2.19 12.00
N ALA A 235 -15.53 -1.10 12.68
CA ALA A 235 -16.16 0.20 12.47
C ALA A 235 -15.08 1.27 12.36
N THR A 236 -15.15 2.10 11.33
CA THR A 236 -14.29 3.28 11.19
C THR A 236 -15.13 4.53 11.21
N ILE A 237 -14.87 5.41 12.17
CA ILE A 237 -15.50 6.74 12.29
C ILE A 237 -14.44 7.77 11.90
N TYR A 238 -14.80 8.76 11.10
CA TYR A 238 -13.90 9.84 10.72
C TYR A 238 -14.61 11.18 10.67
N ALA A 239 -13.85 12.24 10.99
CA ALA A 239 -14.32 13.61 10.92
C ALA A 239 -13.18 14.56 10.58
N GLY A 240 -13.49 15.57 9.74
CA GLY A 240 -12.51 16.55 9.32
C GLY A 240 -12.96 17.40 8.15
N ARG A 241 -12.02 17.69 7.25
CA ARG A 241 -12.23 18.56 6.10
C ARG A 241 -11.69 17.94 4.81
N TYR A 242 -12.41 18.18 3.72
CA TYR A 242 -12.04 17.78 2.39
C TYR A 242 -12.08 18.96 1.43
N ASN A 243 -11.07 19.11 0.56
CA ASN A 243 -11.08 20.13 -0.49
C ASN A 243 -11.80 19.58 -1.73
N LEU A 244 -12.93 20.16 -2.08
CA LEU A 244 -13.77 19.71 -3.19
C LEU A 244 -13.14 19.96 -4.59
N GLU A 245 -12.06 20.72 -4.69
CA GLU A 245 -11.25 20.80 -5.93
C GLU A 245 -10.58 19.45 -6.25
N GLY A 246 -10.40 18.55 -5.26
CA GLY A 246 -9.95 17.19 -5.45
C GLY A 246 -11.06 16.18 -5.77
N SER A 247 -12.32 16.61 -5.75
CA SER A 247 -13.47 15.76 -6.03
C SER A 247 -13.71 15.55 -7.53
N ALA A 248 -14.67 14.69 -7.85
CA ALA A 248 -15.16 14.52 -9.21
C ALA A 248 -15.79 15.80 -9.81
N TRP A 249 -16.05 16.83 -8.98
CA TRP A 249 -16.56 18.15 -9.38
C TRP A 249 -15.44 19.20 -9.47
N GLY A 250 -14.17 18.78 -9.35
CA GLY A 250 -13.02 19.70 -9.24
C GLY A 250 -12.84 20.61 -10.44
N ASP A 251 -13.05 20.06 -11.65
CA ASP A 251 -12.92 20.82 -12.90
C ASP A 251 -13.98 21.92 -12.98
N GLU A 252 -15.26 21.61 -12.69
CA GLU A 252 -16.35 22.60 -12.69
C GLU A 252 -16.16 23.68 -11.63
N ILE A 253 -15.63 23.31 -10.45
CA ILE A 253 -15.32 24.26 -9.39
C ILE A 253 -14.19 25.19 -9.82
N THR A 254 -13.16 24.64 -10.44
CA THR A 254 -11.99 25.40 -10.94
C THR A 254 -12.40 26.37 -12.04
N GLU A 255 -13.16 25.91 -13.02
CA GLU A 255 -13.71 26.74 -14.10
C GLU A 255 -14.60 27.87 -13.57
N ALA A 256 -15.47 27.58 -12.60
CA ALA A 256 -16.32 28.60 -11.99
C ALA A 256 -15.52 29.66 -11.22
N LYS A 257 -14.41 29.29 -10.60
CA LYS A 257 -13.48 30.23 -9.93
C LYS A 257 -12.72 31.09 -10.94
N GLU A 258 -12.20 30.48 -11.99
CA GLU A 258 -11.49 31.19 -13.07
C GLU A 258 -12.39 32.16 -13.82
N ALA A 259 -13.64 31.79 -14.06
CA ALA A 259 -14.65 32.65 -14.66
C ALA A 259 -15.18 33.75 -13.70
N GLY A 260 -14.77 33.72 -12.43
CA GLY A 260 -15.26 34.68 -11.41
C GLY A 260 -16.72 34.48 -10.97
N SER A 261 -17.36 33.39 -11.45
CA SER A 261 -18.75 33.06 -11.07
C SER A 261 -18.86 32.45 -9.67
N TYR A 262 -17.77 31.98 -9.11
CA TYR A 262 -17.65 31.53 -7.73
C TYR A 262 -16.36 32.03 -7.07
N THR A 263 -16.51 32.75 -5.95
CA THR A 263 -15.39 33.33 -5.17
C THR A 263 -15.26 32.74 -3.76
N GLY A 264 -16.08 31.75 -3.41
CA GLY A 264 -16.10 31.11 -2.10
C GLY A 264 -14.98 30.09 -1.85
N GLY A 265 -14.90 29.58 -0.62
CA GLY A 265 -13.99 28.51 -0.25
C GLY A 265 -14.50 27.15 -0.74
N THR A 266 -13.56 26.28 -1.11
CA THR A 266 -13.85 24.95 -1.67
C THR A 266 -13.73 23.80 -0.64
N THR A 267 -13.44 24.14 0.61
CA THR A 267 -13.30 23.18 1.70
C THR A 267 -14.65 22.82 2.29
N ALA A 268 -14.99 21.54 2.31
CA ALA A 268 -16.17 20.99 2.96
C ALA A 268 -15.82 20.35 4.31
N ASN A 269 -16.77 20.40 5.25
CA ASN A 269 -16.75 19.54 6.44
C ASN A 269 -17.20 18.13 6.02
N MET A 270 -16.43 17.12 6.38
CA MET A 270 -16.69 15.71 6.06
C MET A 270 -16.69 14.86 7.32
N GLN A 271 -17.73 14.07 7.49
CA GLN A 271 -17.89 13.13 8.60
C GLN A 271 -18.47 11.84 8.05
N GLY A 272 -18.02 10.72 8.58
CA GLY A 272 -18.55 9.44 8.13
C GLY A 272 -18.30 8.29 9.08
N ILE A 273 -18.97 7.20 8.77
CA ILE A 273 -18.78 5.90 9.40
C ILE A 273 -18.86 4.82 8.32
N THR A 274 -17.89 3.91 8.37
CA THR A 274 -17.88 2.68 7.59
C THR A 274 -17.96 1.51 8.54
N LEU A 275 -18.89 0.60 8.33
CA LEU A 275 -19.05 -0.65 9.07
C LEU A 275 -18.72 -1.81 8.13
N ASN A 276 -17.85 -2.71 8.56
CA ASN A 276 -17.49 -3.90 7.79
C ASN A 276 -17.83 -5.17 8.57
N TRP A 277 -18.29 -6.18 7.85
CA TRP A 277 -18.54 -7.52 8.35
C TRP A 277 -17.91 -8.56 7.43
N ASP A 278 -16.90 -9.24 7.96
CA ASP A 278 -16.07 -10.26 7.31
C ASP A 278 -16.23 -11.60 8.05
N PRO A 279 -17.37 -12.31 7.91
CA PRO A 279 -17.60 -13.57 8.61
C PRO A 279 -16.67 -14.69 8.13
N SER A 280 -16.08 -14.53 6.96
CA SER A 280 -15.12 -15.47 6.36
C SER A 280 -14.30 -14.77 5.27
N GLU A 281 -13.19 -15.38 4.85
CA GLU A 281 -12.38 -14.90 3.72
C GLU A 281 -13.15 -14.83 2.37
N ARG A 282 -14.32 -15.50 2.30
CA ARG A 282 -15.14 -15.56 1.09
C ARG A 282 -16.22 -14.50 1.02
N PHE A 283 -16.53 -13.87 2.13
CA PHE A 283 -17.66 -12.95 2.20
C PHE A 283 -17.27 -11.67 2.94
N HIS A 284 -17.53 -10.55 2.29
CA HIS A 284 -17.40 -9.21 2.85
C HIS A 284 -18.67 -8.41 2.61
N LEU A 285 -19.14 -7.69 3.62
CA LEU A 285 -20.20 -6.69 3.55
C LEU A 285 -19.72 -5.39 4.18
N GLY A 286 -19.77 -4.30 3.42
CA GLY A 286 -19.48 -2.95 3.91
C GLY A 286 -20.71 -2.05 3.85
N VAL A 287 -20.88 -1.17 4.82
CA VAL A 287 -21.95 -0.15 4.85
C VAL A 287 -21.34 1.20 5.17
N ASP A 288 -21.64 2.21 4.35
CA ASP A 288 -21.14 3.57 4.49
C ASP A 288 -22.26 4.55 4.82
N TYR A 289 -21.94 5.47 5.71
CA TYR A 289 -22.60 6.76 5.85
C TYR A 289 -21.57 7.88 5.76
N LEU A 290 -21.81 8.87 4.92
CA LEU A 290 -20.95 10.04 4.80
C LEU A 290 -21.80 11.32 4.71
N ARG A 291 -21.42 12.32 5.48
CA ARG A 291 -22.00 13.67 5.46
C ARG A 291 -20.95 14.65 4.97
N LEU A 292 -21.33 15.46 3.97
CA LEU A 292 -20.50 16.48 3.35
C LEU A 292 -21.24 17.84 3.39
N GLY A 293 -20.60 18.86 3.94
CA GLY A 293 -21.22 20.18 4.08
C GLY A 293 -20.29 21.32 3.69
N ASN A 294 -20.75 22.16 2.75
CA ASN A 294 -20.18 23.46 2.43
C ASN A 294 -21.29 24.33 1.83
N ASN A 295 -21.96 25.08 2.67
CA ASN A 295 -23.15 25.83 2.31
C ASN A 295 -22.98 26.72 1.07
N LYS A 296 -21.87 27.45 0.97
CA LYS A 296 -21.65 28.37 -0.15
C LYS A 296 -21.46 27.67 -1.48
N LEU A 297 -20.72 26.54 -1.49
CA LEU A 297 -20.47 25.79 -2.71
C LEU A 297 -21.69 24.95 -3.09
N LEU A 298 -22.20 24.14 -2.17
CA LEU A 298 -23.26 23.18 -2.45
C LEU A 298 -24.56 23.87 -2.85
N THR A 299 -25.02 24.86 -2.07
CA THR A 299 -26.27 25.58 -2.39
C THR A 299 -26.08 26.72 -3.36
N GLY A 300 -24.96 27.47 -3.25
CA GLY A 300 -24.77 28.69 -4.04
C GLY A 300 -24.29 28.41 -5.48
N MET A 301 -23.37 27.46 -5.66
CA MET A 301 -22.82 27.12 -7.00
C MET A 301 -23.53 25.92 -7.61
N MET A 302 -23.69 24.84 -6.84
CA MET A 302 -24.19 23.57 -7.36
C MET A 302 -25.72 23.42 -7.26
N GLY A 303 -26.41 24.34 -6.57
CA GLY A 303 -27.87 24.30 -6.42
C GLY A 303 -28.42 23.11 -5.65
N VAL A 304 -27.57 22.42 -4.87
CA VAL A 304 -27.93 21.21 -4.13
C VAL A 304 -28.10 21.52 -2.64
N LYS A 305 -28.79 20.65 -1.93
CA LYS A 305 -29.00 20.80 -0.48
C LYS A 305 -27.69 20.67 0.29
N ASP A 306 -27.46 21.51 1.27
CA ASP A 306 -26.39 21.42 2.25
C ASP A 306 -26.95 21.06 3.63
N PRO A 307 -26.43 20.02 4.31
CA PRO A 307 -25.40 19.07 3.86
C PRO A 307 -25.94 17.97 2.93
N LEU A 308 -25.05 17.44 2.09
CA LEU A 308 -25.27 16.18 1.38
C LEU A 308 -25.02 15.01 2.34
N ASN A 309 -25.97 14.07 2.40
CA ASN A 309 -25.83 12.85 3.16
C ASN A 309 -25.83 11.67 2.19
N TYR A 310 -24.82 10.83 2.28
CA TYR A 310 -24.63 9.65 1.45
C TYR A 310 -24.85 8.39 2.28
N TYR A 311 -25.49 7.40 1.67
CA TYR A 311 -25.72 6.08 2.23
C TYR A 311 -25.36 5.05 1.18
N GLY A 312 -24.64 4.03 1.56
CA GLY A 312 -24.27 2.98 0.64
C GLY A 312 -23.96 1.66 1.32
N ALA A 313 -24.03 0.62 0.53
CA ALA A 313 -23.58 -0.70 0.94
C ALA A 313 -23.00 -1.45 -0.24
N GLY A 314 -21.99 -2.26 0.03
CA GLY A 314 -21.34 -3.12 -0.94
C GLY A 314 -21.10 -4.51 -0.37
N ILE A 315 -21.08 -5.49 -1.25
CA ILE A 315 -20.85 -6.90 -0.94
C ILE A 315 -19.78 -7.45 -1.88
N THR A 316 -18.90 -8.28 -1.36
CA THR A 316 -17.97 -9.08 -2.15
C THR A 316 -18.08 -10.53 -1.73
N TYR A 317 -18.31 -11.42 -2.72
CA TYR A 317 -18.40 -12.85 -2.52
C TYR A 317 -17.37 -13.58 -3.38
N ARG A 318 -16.62 -14.51 -2.76
CA ARG A 318 -15.61 -15.35 -3.41
C ARG A 318 -16.06 -16.81 -3.37
N PRO A 319 -16.76 -17.31 -4.41
CA PRO A 319 -17.16 -18.70 -4.46
C PRO A 319 -15.95 -19.66 -4.41
N VAL A 320 -14.87 -19.25 -5.04
CA VAL A 320 -13.53 -19.87 -4.96
C VAL A 320 -12.48 -18.77 -4.82
N GLN A 321 -11.29 -19.11 -4.35
CA GLN A 321 -10.21 -18.10 -4.09
C GLN A 321 -9.84 -17.27 -5.32
N THR A 322 -10.02 -17.83 -6.52
CA THR A 322 -9.63 -17.18 -7.78
C THR A 322 -10.74 -16.36 -8.43
N VAL A 323 -11.99 -16.46 -7.98
CA VAL A 323 -13.13 -15.74 -8.56
C VAL A 323 -13.81 -14.91 -7.49
N TYR A 324 -14.10 -13.67 -7.81
CA TYR A 324 -14.93 -12.82 -6.96
C TYR A 324 -16.07 -12.16 -7.75
N LEU A 325 -17.17 -11.98 -7.06
CA LEU A 325 -18.30 -11.15 -7.48
C LEU A 325 -18.46 -10.05 -6.45
N SER A 326 -18.38 -8.80 -6.89
CA SER A 326 -18.61 -7.65 -6.02
C SER A 326 -19.71 -6.76 -6.60
N GLY A 327 -20.40 -6.06 -5.74
CA GLY A 327 -21.39 -5.08 -6.14
C GLY A 327 -21.84 -4.24 -4.96
N GLY A 328 -22.34 -3.04 -5.28
CA GLY A 328 -22.82 -2.14 -4.24
C GLY A 328 -23.64 -0.99 -4.82
N TYR A 329 -24.32 -0.29 -3.95
CA TYR A 329 -25.20 0.82 -4.28
C TYR A 329 -25.05 1.95 -3.28
N TRP A 330 -24.88 3.16 -3.78
CA TRP A 330 -24.77 4.41 -3.00
C TRP A 330 -25.76 5.44 -3.52
N LYS A 331 -26.27 6.24 -2.62
CA LYS A 331 -27.15 7.35 -2.96
C LYS A 331 -26.97 8.52 -2.02
N THR A 332 -27.29 9.72 -2.49
CA THR A 332 -27.42 10.91 -1.65
C THR A 332 -28.89 11.32 -1.47
N ASN A 333 -29.20 12.00 -0.38
CA ASN A 333 -30.51 12.53 -0.06
C ASN A 333 -30.68 14.01 -0.50
N SER A 334 -29.88 14.49 -1.43
CA SER A 334 -30.02 15.87 -1.90
C SER A 334 -31.48 16.13 -2.35
N HIS A 335 -32.04 17.27 -1.93
CA HIS A 335 -33.30 17.74 -2.50
C HIS A 335 -32.99 18.37 -3.86
N GLU A 336 -33.80 17.98 -4.82
CA GLU A 336 -33.79 18.42 -6.19
C GLU A 336 -34.08 19.95 -6.29
N SER A 337 -33.25 20.68 -7.00
CA SER A 337 -33.78 21.64 -7.95
C SER A 337 -34.37 20.80 -9.09
N ASP A 338 -35.44 21.20 -9.75
CA ASP A 338 -36.10 20.51 -10.86
C ASP A 338 -35.12 20.12 -12.01
N GLU A 339 -33.90 20.65 -12.00
CA GLU A 339 -32.83 20.44 -12.95
C GLU A 339 -31.97 19.20 -12.66
N ILE A 340 -31.88 18.72 -11.41
CA ILE A 340 -31.06 17.57 -11.06
C ILE A 340 -31.93 16.33 -10.90
N LYS A 341 -31.93 15.49 -11.92
CA LYS A 341 -32.73 14.24 -11.96
C LYS A 341 -32.23 13.22 -10.95
N LYS A 342 -33.12 12.35 -10.47
CA LYS A 342 -32.83 11.23 -9.54
C LYS A 342 -31.68 10.32 -9.98
N GLU A 343 -31.44 10.22 -11.28
CA GLU A 343 -30.36 9.46 -11.87
C GLU A 343 -28.97 9.93 -11.42
N HIS A 344 -28.80 11.23 -11.15
CA HIS A 344 -27.52 11.79 -10.70
C HIS A 344 -27.21 11.49 -9.23
N MET A 345 -28.21 11.20 -8.44
CA MET A 345 -28.13 11.06 -6.99
C MET A 345 -27.68 9.67 -6.53
N LYS A 346 -27.36 8.78 -7.45
CA LYS A 346 -27.01 7.39 -7.17
C LYS A 346 -25.76 6.95 -7.94
N SER A 347 -25.03 6.01 -7.35
CA SER A 347 -23.97 5.28 -8.02
C SER A 347 -24.07 3.80 -7.65
N TYR A 348 -23.70 2.93 -8.56
CA TYR A 348 -23.60 1.50 -8.29
C TYR A 348 -22.58 0.82 -9.17
N ASN A 349 -22.09 -0.29 -8.69
CA ASN A 349 -21.08 -1.11 -9.32
C ASN A 349 -21.46 -2.59 -9.23
N ILE A 350 -21.21 -3.34 -10.30
CA ILE A 350 -21.25 -4.80 -10.32
C ILE A 350 -20.01 -5.25 -11.07
N GLU A 351 -19.21 -6.12 -10.45
CA GLU A 351 -17.93 -6.57 -10.99
C GLU A 351 -17.74 -8.06 -10.78
N LEU A 352 -17.35 -8.76 -11.82
CA LEU A 352 -16.87 -10.15 -11.79
C LEU A 352 -15.39 -10.16 -12.12
N GLY A 353 -14.57 -10.70 -11.21
CA GLY A 353 -13.13 -10.78 -11.39
C GLY A 353 -12.58 -12.19 -11.25
N TYR A 354 -11.47 -12.42 -11.90
CA TYR A 354 -10.72 -13.67 -11.88
C TYR A 354 -9.26 -13.41 -11.56
N LYS A 355 -8.76 -14.10 -10.52
CA LYS A 355 -7.42 -13.95 -9.97
C LYS A 355 -7.10 -12.52 -9.53
N GLY A 356 -5.84 -12.14 -9.53
CA GLY A 356 -5.26 -10.84 -9.24
C GLY A 356 -3.78 -10.87 -9.56
N ALA A 357 -3.22 -9.75 -9.99
CA ALA A 357 -1.79 -9.58 -10.11
C ALA A 357 -1.18 -9.37 -8.72
N ASN A 358 -0.02 -9.99 -8.49
CA ASN A 358 0.81 -9.79 -7.31
C ASN A 358 2.18 -9.30 -7.79
N GLU A 359 2.58 -8.11 -7.38
CA GLU A 359 3.84 -7.48 -7.80
C GLU A 359 5.08 -8.30 -7.49
N SER A 360 5.03 -9.12 -6.43
CA SER A 360 6.13 -10.00 -6.01
C SER A 360 6.20 -11.31 -6.81
N ASP A 361 5.16 -11.66 -7.60
CA ASP A 361 5.02 -12.92 -8.32
C ASP A 361 4.94 -12.69 -9.84
N PRO A 362 6.07 -12.74 -10.56
CA PRO A 362 6.11 -12.60 -12.00
C PRO A 362 5.24 -13.64 -12.72
N GLY A 363 4.43 -13.19 -13.68
CA GLY A 363 3.46 -14.05 -14.37
C GLY A 363 2.08 -14.09 -13.73
N SER A 364 1.91 -13.60 -12.51
CA SER A 364 0.59 -13.43 -11.91
C SER A 364 -0.23 -12.42 -12.67
N PHE A 365 -1.55 -12.65 -12.76
CA PHE A 365 -2.47 -11.77 -13.48
C PHE A 365 -3.85 -11.76 -12.86
N GLY A 366 -4.59 -10.71 -13.13
CA GLY A 366 -6.00 -10.59 -12.84
C GLY A 366 -6.75 -9.96 -14.00
N VAL A 367 -8.00 -10.37 -14.20
CA VAL A 367 -8.89 -9.77 -15.20
C VAL A 367 -10.27 -9.59 -14.59
N TYR A 368 -10.99 -8.58 -15.03
CA TYR A 368 -12.36 -8.33 -14.58
C TYR A 368 -13.24 -7.76 -15.69
N ALA A 369 -14.54 -7.93 -15.51
CA ALA A 369 -15.57 -7.23 -16.24
C ALA A 369 -16.57 -6.61 -15.25
N ALA A 370 -16.91 -5.35 -15.49
CA ALA A 370 -17.78 -4.61 -14.60
C ALA A 370 -18.83 -3.79 -15.37
N TYR A 371 -19.99 -3.60 -14.75
CA TYR A 371 -20.92 -2.55 -15.13
C TYR A 371 -20.88 -1.46 -14.05
N ARG A 372 -20.57 -0.25 -14.48
CA ARG A 372 -20.45 0.90 -13.58
C ARG A 372 -21.49 1.95 -13.91
N TYR A 373 -22.09 2.51 -12.87
CA TYR A 373 -22.97 3.66 -12.95
C TYR A 373 -22.48 4.68 -11.94
N ILE A 374 -21.83 5.73 -12.41
CA ILE A 374 -21.18 6.76 -11.58
C ILE A 374 -21.97 8.07 -11.76
N GLY A 375 -22.97 8.28 -10.89
CA GLY A 375 -23.85 9.44 -10.96
C GLY A 375 -23.12 10.73 -10.56
N GLY A 376 -23.47 11.84 -11.20
CA GLY A 376 -22.81 13.14 -11.01
C GLY A 376 -22.79 13.62 -9.56
N MET A 377 -23.87 13.37 -8.81
CA MET A 377 -23.97 13.68 -7.38
C MET A 377 -23.94 12.42 -6.50
N GLY A 378 -23.97 11.24 -7.10
CA GLY A 378 -23.95 9.93 -6.42
C GLY A 378 -22.58 9.49 -5.95
N THR A 379 -21.54 10.26 -6.25
CA THR A 379 -20.14 10.04 -5.85
C THR A 379 -19.46 11.35 -5.53
N ILE A 380 -18.35 11.29 -4.79
CA ILE A 380 -17.52 12.46 -4.45
C ILE A 380 -16.14 12.33 -5.11
N ALA A 381 -15.48 11.21 -4.90
CA ALA A 381 -14.16 10.91 -5.44
C ALA A 381 -14.03 9.39 -5.69
N PRO A 382 -14.53 8.87 -6.81
CA PRO A 382 -14.51 7.44 -7.08
C PRO A 382 -13.11 6.96 -7.49
N THR A 383 -12.80 5.69 -7.18
CA THR A 383 -11.48 5.07 -7.41
C THR A 383 -11.22 4.63 -8.85
N PHE A 384 -12.19 4.68 -9.76
CA PHE A 384 -12.13 4.00 -11.05
C PHE A 384 -11.23 4.70 -12.07
N ASP A 385 -10.30 3.95 -12.66
CA ASP A 385 -9.42 4.44 -13.74
C ASP A 385 -10.11 4.43 -15.12
N GLY A 386 -11.07 3.54 -15.35
CA GLY A 386 -11.80 3.41 -16.63
C GLY A 386 -13.09 4.21 -16.68
N ALA A 387 -14.04 3.90 -15.80
CA ALA A 387 -15.30 4.62 -15.73
C ALA A 387 -15.09 6.06 -15.25
N MET A 388 -15.79 6.99 -15.90
CA MET A 388 -15.67 8.42 -15.61
C MET A 388 -16.86 8.92 -14.79
N TRP A 389 -16.66 10.04 -14.15
CA TRP A 389 -17.73 10.79 -13.50
C TRP A 389 -18.92 11.07 -14.44
N ASN A 390 -20.13 11.00 -13.95
CA ASN A 390 -21.38 11.20 -14.68
C ASN A 390 -21.55 10.24 -15.88
N THR A 391 -21.03 8.99 -15.79
CA THR A 391 -21.16 7.98 -16.84
C THR A 391 -21.72 6.67 -16.34
N LYS A 392 -22.28 5.90 -17.27
CA LYS A 392 -22.68 4.50 -17.06
C LYS A 392 -22.25 3.64 -18.24
N GLY A 393 -21.79 2.42 -17.96
CA GLY A 393 -21.33 1.53 -19.03
C GLY A 393 -20.58 0.31 -18.54
N TRP A 394 -20.03 -0.41 -19.49
CA TRP A 394 -19.22 -1.60 -19.27
C TRP A 394 -17.74 -1.24 -19.22
N GLU A 395 -17.05 -1.87 -18.31
CA GLU A 395 -15.60 -1.78 -18.13
C GLU A 395 -15.01 -3.17 -18.14
N ILE A 396 -13.93 -3.36 -18.89
CA ILE A 396 -13.14 -4.58 -18.87
C ILE A 396 -11.71 -4.15 -18.57
N GLY A 397 -11.06 -4.82 -17.64
CA GLY A 397 -9.71 -4.52 -17.25
C GLY A 397 -8.89 -5.74 -16.88
N GLY A 398 -7.59 -5.55 -16.80
CA GLY A 398 -6.68 -6.57 -16.35
C GLY A 398 -5.33 -6.00 -15.96
N GLN A 399 -4.65 -6.78 -15.13
CA GLN A 399 -3.30 -6.50 -14.65
C GLN A 399 -2.43 -7.74 -14.86
N TYR A 400 -1.15 -7.52 -15.12
CA TYR A 400 -0.15 -8.56 -15.32
C TYR A 400 1.19 -8.14 -14.71
N THR A 401 1.77 -9.00 -13.88
CA THR A 401 3.10 -8.80 -13.32
C THR A 401 4.14 -9.28 -14.31
N VAL A 402 4.74 -8.36 -15.02
CA VAL A 402 5.69 -8.62 -16.11
C VAL A 402 7.03 -9.14 -15.56
N LEU A 403 7.51 -8.48 -14.52
CA LEU A 403 8.71 -8.81 -13.76
C LEU A 403 8.41 -8.57 -12.27
N LYS A 404 9.25 -9.08 -11.39
CA LYS A 404 9.13 -8.76 -9.97
C LYS A 404 9.12 -7.24 -9.79
N ASN A 405 8.11 -6.75 -9.07
CA ASN A 405 7.86 -5.32 -8.82
C ASN A 405 7.56 -4.48 -10.09
N VAL A 406 7.18 -5.12 -11.22
CA VAL A 406 6.76 -4.43 -12.43
C VAL A 406 5.40 -4.94 -12.87
N VAL A 407 4.39 -4.07 -12.78
CA VAL A 407 2.99 -4.42 -13.09
C VAL A 407 2.48 -3.55 -14.25
N GLY A 408 1.91 -4.20 -15.26
CA GLY A 408 1.17 -3.56 -16.34
C GLY A 408 -0.33 -3.67 -16.12
N SER A 409 -1.08 -2.60 -16.42
CA SER A 409 -2.55 -2.56 -16.35
C SER A 409 -3.13 -2.06 -17.65
N LEU A 410 -4.21 -2.68 -18.12
CA LEU A 410 -4.99 -2.22 -19.27
C LEU A 410 -6.47 -2.24 -18.92
N ILE A 411 -7.17 -1.12 -19.21
CA ILE A 411 -8.59 -0.98 -18.95
C ILE A 411 -9.27 -0.34 -20.16
N TYR A 412 -10.44 -0.82 -20.52
CA TYR A 412 -11.29 -0.24 -21.53
C TYR A 412 -12.70 -0.06 -20.98
N PHE A 413 -13.18 1.19 -21.02
CA PHE A 413 -14.55 1.57 -20.69
C PHE A 413 -15.32 1.96 -21.96
N ARG A 414 -16.55 1.54 -22.05
CA ARG A 414 -17.53 2.00 -23.07
C ARG A 414 -18.89 2.21 -22.44
N GLY A 415 -19.41 3.40 -22.59
CA GLY A 415 -20.67 3.76 -21.99
C GLY A 415 -21.27 5.04 -22.57
N ASN A 416 -22.15 5.63 -21.78
CA ASN A 416 -22.83 6.88 -22.11
C ASN A 416 -22.79 7.82 -20.91
N GLN A 417 -22.86 9.12 -21.14
CA GLN A 417 -23.18 10.05 -20.09
C GLN A 417 -24.58 9.78 -19.51
N ILE A 418 -24.73 9.94 -18.20
CA ILE A 418 -26.03 9.81 -17.52
C ILE A 418 -26.90 11.02 -17.81
N PHE A 419 -26.28 12.21 -17.85
CA PHE A 419 -26.93 13.46 -18.15
C PHE A 419 -26.21 14.17 -19.32
N SER A 420 -27.00 14.68 -20.23
CA SER A 420 -26.59 15.64 -21.24
C SER A 420 -27.57 16.82 -21.18
N ALA A 421 -27.05 18.02 -21.21
CA ALA A 421 -27.87 19.24 -21.21
C ALA A 421 -28.81 19.35 -22.42
N GLU A 422 -28.55 18.55 -23.47
CA GLU A 422 -29.40 18.47 -24.66
C GLU A 422 -30.16 17.15 -24.71
N PRO A 423 -31.50 17.15 -24.79
CA PRO A 423 -32.34 15.95 -24.80
C PRO A 423 -32.06 14.97 -25.95
N GLU A 424 -31.50 15.44 -27.05
CA GLU A 424 -31.15 14.64 -28.26
C GLU A 424 -29.64 14.52 -28.45
N GLY A 425 -28.85 14.82 -27.42
CA GLY A 425 -27.38 14.83 -27.52
C GLY A 425 -26.78 13.42 -27.68
N LYS A 426 -25.67 13.36 -28.46
CA LYS A 426 -24.83 12.16 -28.54
C LYS A 426 -24.13 11.98 -27.21
N THR A 427 -24.40 10.88 -26.51
CA THR A 427 -23.92 10.60 -25.14
C THR A 427 -22.83 9.53 -25.08
N GLY A 428 -22.52 8.88 -26.19
CA GLY A 428 -21.54 7.80 -26.26
C GLY A 428 -20.15 8.21 -25.90
N MET A 429 -19.54 7.51 -24.97
CA MET A 429 -18.17 7.73 -24.50
C MET A 429 -17.38 6.42 -24.44
N ASN A 430 -16.08 6.52 -24.63
CA ASN A 430 -15.16 5.42 -24.37
C ASN A 430 -13.84 5.96 -23.79
N LYS A 431 -13.21 5.15 -22.96
CA LYS A 431 -11.88 5.44 -22.41
C LYS A 431 -11.00 4.21 -22.52
N PHE A 432 -9.80 4.40 -23.04
CA PHE A 432 -8.71 3.45 -22.96
C PHE A 432 -7.71 3.96 -21.94
N PHE A 433 -7.31 3.08 -21.05
CA PHE A 433 -6.36 3.34 -19.98
C PHE A 433 -5.27 2.27 -20.03
N GLY A 434 -4.01 2.70 -19.97
CA GLY A 434 -2.84 1.85 -19.85
C GLY A 434 -1.90 2.40 -18.79
N ARG A 435 -1.36 1.53 -17.93
CA ARG A 435 -0.43 1.90 -16.86
C ARG A 435 0.68 0.88 -16.75
N VAL A 436 1.89 1.34 -16.48
CA VAL A 436 3.01 0.51 -16.03
C VAL A 436 3.56 1.09 -14.75
N GLU A 437 3.75 0.23 -13.73
CA GLU A 437 4.21 0.61 -12.40
C GLU A 437 5.47 -0.17 -12.06
N PHE A 438 6.47 0.53 -11.53
CA PHE A 438 7.73 -0.01 -11.01
C PHE A 438 7.78 0.28 -9.52
N PHE A 439 7.67 -0.75 -8.69
CA PHE A 439 7.67 -0.64 -7.23
C PHE A 439 9.08 -0.85 -6.67
N PHE A 440 9.45 -0.09 -5.63
CA PHE A 440 10.75 -0.20 -4.95
C PHE A 440 10.66 0.19 -3.48
#